data_a1eeb1e60147c69375d8da898d330cbf
#
_entry.id   a1eeb1e60147c69375d8da898d330cbf
#
_cell.length_a   1.000
_cell.length_b   1.000
_cell.length_c   1.000
_cell.angle_alpha   90.00
_cell.angle_beta   90.00
_cell.angle_gamma   90.00
#
_symmetry.space_group_name_H-M   'P 1'
#
loop_
_entity.id
_entity.type
_entity.pdbx_description
1 polymer ?
#
loop_
_entity_poly.entity_id
_entity_poly.type
_entity_poly.pdbx_seq_one_letter_code
_entity_poly.pdbx_strand_id
1 'polypeptide(L)'
;MKPLSSCALFGAVRALGGIKDALILQHSVVGCQWGSLAFRYAGKPYDVRQVSDVIYDEDVVNGGEKVLRKALQEAERIFTHCGAVFVVSGCVPNMIGDDVDGILATTEGSQKLLHVKAPGYAGNIDSGVETAYLALLPLLRAAEKKEAATINIFGIMNDDPYADNDLEELKKFLGSKVKINCALQDCSLRDIAAMPQAELNICFGYGEPLAKQMQEKFGVPYIKCAYPYGVAGMQKFLRQLGEALKIDFSDELADLEAAAEKLVYRSADYLVNLYQLPVALATDKAHLAGLQSFFAEELGMRVVIAEDTAEFSLDKMAEAAAKHKPVLLCGSSFLKNLADTYQVPLVRCAYPAFDQLCFTDNTLIGARGAALLIEQIVNGALQQQYKTDGRYAGLRESICEVNHE
;
A
#
# COMPACT_ATOMS: atom_id res chain seq x y z
N MET A 1 4.97 -23.95 3.52
CA MET A 1 4.43 -22.74 4.18
C MET A 1 4.30 -21.63 3.15
N LYS A 2 3.11 -21.08 2.94
CA LYS A 2 2.92 -20.00 1.96
C LYS A 2 2.88 -18.68 2.73
N PRO A 3 3.68 -17.66 2.33
CA PRO A 3 3.59 -16.34 2.95
C PRO A 3 2.21 -15.71 2.71
N LEU A 4 1.81 -14.77 3.56
CA LEU A 4 0.60 -13.96 3.38
C LEU A 4 0.72 -12.92 2.26
N SER A 5 1.92 -12.73 1.74
CA SER A 5 2.22 -11.86 0.63
C SER A 5 2.96 -12.60 -0.48
N SER A 6 3.29 -11.90 -1.55
CA SER A 6 3.99 -12.42 -2.70
C SER A 6 5.48 -12.00 -2.73
N CYS A 7 6.17 -12.29 -3.84
CA CYS A 7 7.61 -12.10 -3.98
C CYS A 7 8.00 -10.67 -4.44
N ALA A 8 9.31 -10.42 -4.56
CA ALA A 8 9.86 -9.12 -4.98
C ALA A 8 9.31 -8.62 -6.33
N LEU A 9 9.10 -9.51 -7.33
CA LEU A 9 8.53 -9.10 -8.61
C LEU A 9 7.16 -8.42 -8.45
N PHE A 10 6.29 -8.97 -7.60
CA PHE A 10 4.97 -8.39 -7.35
C PHE A 10 5.08 -7.04 -6.65
N GLY A 11 6.00 -6.90 -5.69
CA GLY A 11 6.27 -5.64 -5.02
C GLY A 11 6.75 -4.55 -5.99
N ALA A 12 7.65 -4.92 -6.91
CA ALA A 12 8.13 -4.00 -7.93
C ALA A 12 7.03 -3.55 -8.89
N VAL A 13 6.23 -4.48 -9.39
CA VAL A 13 5.08 -4.17 -10.27
C VAL A 13 4.08 -3.28 -9.56
N ARG A 14 3.78 -3.57 -8.30
CA ARG A 14 2.87 -2.80 -7.46
C ARG A 14 3.34 -1.36 -7.27
N ALA A 15 4.61 -1.16 -6.94
CA ALA A 15 5.20 0.15 -6.74
C ALA A 15 5.21 1.03 -8.00
N LEU A 16 5.33 0.42 -9.17
CA LEU A 16 5.34 1.11 -10.46
C LEU A 16 3.95 1.37 -11.03
N GLY A 17 2.92 0.67 -10.54
CA GLY A 17 1.55 0.73 -11.07
C GLY A 17 0.90 2.12 -11.00
N GLY A 18 1.39 3.01 -10.13
CA GLY A 18 0.92 4.38 -10.00
C GLY A 18 1.46 5.36 -11.05
N ILE A 19 2.43 4.95 -11.90
CA ILE A 19 3.07 5.85 -12.88
C ILE A 19 2.30 5.80 -14.20
N LYS A 20 1.54 6.86 -14.51
CA LYS A 20 0.53 6.87 -15.59
C LYS A 20 1.08 6.78 -17.01
N ASP A 21 2.28 7.27 -17.26
CA ASP A 21 2.93 7.39 -18.57
C ASP A 21 4.17 6.50 -18.70
N ALA A 22 4.20 5.38 -17.93
CA ALA A 22 5.23 4.37 -18.03
C ALA A 22 4.63 2.99 -18.31
N LEU A 23 5.38 2.16 -19.02
CA LEU A 23 5.08 0.76 -19.27
C LEU A 23 5.83 -0.12 -18.27
N ILE A 24 5.17 -1.13 -17.72
CA ILE A 24 5.78 -2.18 -16.90
C ILE A 24 5.88 -3.43 -17.78
N LEU A 25 7.09 -3.78 -18.21
CA LEU A 25 7.38 -4.99 -18.97
C LEU A 25 7.99 -6.03 -18.03
N GLN A 26 7.24 -7.08 -17.74
CA GLN A 26 7.73 -8.19 -16.94
C GLN A 26 8.53 -9.13 -17.84
N HIS A 27 9.85 -9.18 -17.64
CA HIS A 27 10.72 -10.18 -18.22
C HIS A 27 10.73 -11.41 -17.31
N SER A 28 9.80 -12.36 -17.62
CA SER A 28 9.49 -13.47 -16.71
C SER A 28 8.65 -14.56 -17.39
N VAL A 29 8.37 -15.64 -16.67
CA VAL A 29 7.44 -16.68 -17.12
C VAL A 29 5.99 -16.23 -16.97
N VAL A 30 5.07 -16.82 -17.76
CA VAL A 30 3.65 -16.47 -17.79
C VAL A 30 2.96 -16.50 -16.41
N GLY A 31 3.38 -17.42 -15.54
CA GLY A 31 2.82 -17.55 -14.19
C GLY A 31 3.06 -16.30 -13.32
N CYS A 32 4.17 -15.60 -13.52
CA CYS A 32 4.46 -14.34 -12.81
C CYS A 32 3.49 -13.23 -13.24
N GLN A 33 3.26 -13.09 -14.55
CA GLN A 33 2.32 -12.10 -15.06
C GLN A 33 0.90 -12.40 -14.59
N TRP A 34 0.46 -13.65 -14.75
CA TRP A 34 -0.88 -14.04 -14.33
C TRP A 34 -1.10 -13.79 -12.84
N GLY A 35 -0.13 -14.18 -12.00
CA GLY A 35 -0.19 -13.94 -10.56
C GLY A 35 -0.26 -12.47 -10.18
N SER A 36 0.54 -11.61 -10.81
CA SER A 36 0.53 -10.17 -10.52
C SER A 36 -0.78 -9.49 -10.94
N LEU A 37 -1.50 -10.06 -11.91
CA LEU A 37 -2.82 -9.59 -12.34
C LEU A 37 -3.97 -10.15 -11.48
N ALA A 38 -3.84 -11.40 -11.01
CA ALA A 38 -4.89 -12.09 -10.25
C ALA A 38 -5.16 -11.46 -8.88
N PHE A 39 -4.16 -10.84 -8.27
CA PHE A 39 -4.28 -10.19 -6.94
C PHE A 39 -4.54 -8.70 -7.02
N ARG A 40 -5.06 -8.20 -8.12
CA ARG A 40 -5.44 -6.80 -8.23
C ARG A 40 -6.58 -6.47 -7.29
N TYR A 41 -6.59 -5.23 -6.86
CA TYR A 41 -7.66 -4.68 -6.05
C TYR A 41 -9.01 -4.75 -6.81
N ALA A 42 -10.02 -5.35 -6.19
CA ALA A 42 -11.35 -5.41 -6.76
C ALA A 42 -11.97 -4.00 -6.87
N GLY A 43 -12.30 -3.61 -8.09
CA GLY A 43 -12.81 -2.27 -8.40
C GLY A 43 -11.84 -1.38 -9.17
N LYS A 44 -10.56 -1.77 -9.30
CA LYS A 44 -9.64 -1.09 -10.22
C LYS A 44 -9.72 -1.71 -11.63
N PRO A 45 -9.75 -0.90 -12.70
CA PRO A 45 -9.72 -1.41 -14.06
C PRO A 45 -8.40 -2.12 -14.37
N TYR A 46 -8.43 -3.00 -15.37
CA TYR A 46 -7.22 -3.62 -15.89
C TYR A 46 -6.26 -2.56 -16.42
N ASP A 47 -5.00 -2.60 -15.98
CA ASP A 47 -3.97 -1.70 -16.49
C ASP A 47 -3.29 -2.32 -17.72
N VAL A 48 -3.62 -1.81 -18.89
CA VAL A 48 -3.04 -2.25 -20.17
C VAL A 48 -1.54 -1.97 -20.29
N ARG A 49 -0.97 -1.15 -19.40
CA ARG A 49 0.46 -0.82 -19.37
C ARG A 49 1.29 -1.85 -18.60
N GLN A 50 0.69 -2.93 -18.09
CA GLN A 50 1.40 -4.05 -17.47
C GLN A 50 1.38 -5.24 -18.42
N VAL A 51 2.51 -5.52 -19.05
CA VAL A 51 2.70 -6.57 -20.05
C VAL A 51 3.84 -7.51 -19.68
N SER A 52 3.97 -8.64 -20.39
CA SER A 52 5.09 -9.57 -20.24
C SER A 52 5.56 -10.05 -21.61
N ASP A 53 6.83 -10.31 -21.72
CA ASP A 53 7.44 -10.93 -22.89
C ASP A 53 7.33 -12.46 -22.91
N VAL A 54 6.98 -13.05 -21.78
CA VAL A 54 6.76 -14.49 -21.57
C VAL A 54 7.91 -15.39 -22.01
N ILE A 55 8.75 -15.76 -21.06
CA ILE A 55 9.82 -16.75 -21.24
C ILE A 55 9.23 -18.17 -21.23
N TYR A 56 9.49 -18.96 -22.29
CA TYR A 56 9.12 -20.36 -22.42
C TYR A 56 10.31 -21.29 -22.16
N ASP A 57 10.05 -22.60 -22.14
CA ASP A 57 11.06 -23.62 -21.86
C ASP A 57 12.27 -23.55 -22.82
N GLU A 58 12.04 -23.24 -24.10
CA GLU A 58 13.11 -23.07 -25.08
C GLU A 58 13.99 -21.85 -24.80
N ASP A 59 13.43 -20.78 -24.24
CA ASP A 59 14.16 -19.57 -23.87
C ASP A 59 14.99 -19.81 -22.59
N VAL A 60 14.53 -20.69 -21.69
CA VAL A 60 15.30 -21.11 -20.53
C VAL A 60 16.62 -21.77 -20.93
N VAL A 61 16.62 -22.54 -22.03
CA VAL A 61 17.80 -23.24 -22.54
C VAL A 61 18.70 -22.33 -23.38
N ASN A 62 18.09 -21.44 -24.20
CA ASN A 62 18.79 -20.64 -25.19
C ASN A 62 19.09 -19.19 -24.75
N GLY A 63 18.58 -18.77 -23.60
CA GLY A 63 18.56 -17.39 -23.12
C GLY A 63 17.32 -16.61 -23.57
N GLY A 64 16.79 -15.75 -22.67
CA GLY A 64 15.59 -14.92 -22.89
C GLY A 64 15.87 -13.60 -23.63
N GLU A 65 17.13 -13.29 -23.98
CA GLU A 65 17.53 -12.00 -24.56
C GLU A 65 16.78 -11.67 -25.85
N LYS A 66 16.57 -12.65 -26.74
CA LYS A 66 15.86 -12.44 -28.02
C LYS A 66 14.40 -12.04 -27.77
N VAL A 67 13.77 -12.69 -26.79
CA VAL A 67 12.39 -12.42 -26.42
C VAL A 67 12.26 -11.01 -25.87
N LEU A 68 13.17 -10.62 -24.97
CA LEU A 68 13.19 -9.26 -24.41
C LEU A 68 13.41 -8.19 -25.48
N ARG A 69 14.38 -8.37 -26.40
CA ARG A 69 14.61 -7.43 -27.51
C ARG A 69 13.37 -7.25 -28.39
N LYS A 70 12.70 -8.34 -28.71
CA LYS A 70 11.44 -8.30 -29.48
C LYS A 70 10.35 -7.54 -28.72
N ALA A 71 10.18 -7.85 -27.43
CA ALA A 71 9.18 -7.18 -26.59
C ALA A 71 9.44 -5.66 -26.47
N LEU A 72 10.68 -5.23 -26.35
CA LEU A 72 11.04 -3.81 -26.33
C LEU A 72 10.71 -3.11 -27.65
N GLN A 73 10.97 -3.75 -28.80
CA GLN A 73 10.59 -3.23 -30.12
C GLN A 73 9.08 -3.08 -30.27
N GLU A 74 8.32 -4.08 -29.81
CA GLU A 74 6.85 -4.02 -29.80
C GLU A 74 6.33 -2.96 -28.82
N ALA A 75 6.96 -2.79 -27.65
CA ALA A 75 6.63 -1.77 -26.69
C ALA A 75 6.77 -0.36 -27.29
N GLU A 76 7.87 -0.06 -27.96
CA GLU A 76 8.10 1.21 -28.66
C GLU A 76 7.02 1.49 -29.72
N ARG A 77 6.59 0.43 -30.44
CA ARG A 77 5.60 0.56 -31.50
C ARG A 77 4.17 0.74 -30.99
N ILE A 78 3.81 0.06 -29.89
CA ILE A 78 2.42 0.01 -29.40
C ILE A 78 2.16 1.07 -28.34
N PHE A 79 3.10 1.25 -27.39
CA PHE A 79 2.94 2.12 -26.23
C PHE A 79 3.62 3.48 -26.43
N THR A 80 3.34 4.13 -27.55
CA THR A 80 3.95 5.42 -27.96
C THR A 80 3.67 6.57 -26.98
N HIS A 81 2.65 6.44 -26.13
CA HIS A 81 2.30 7.40 -25.10
C HIS A 81 3.10 7.24 -23.79
N CYS A 82 3.83 6.12 -23.64
CA CYS A 82 4.68 5.89 -22.49
C CYS A 82 6.07 6.47 -22.74
N GLY A 83 6.54 7.34 -21.84
CA GLY A 83 7.88 7.93 -21.92
C GLY A 83 8.99 7.06 -21.34
N ALA A 84 8.63 6.00 -20.61
CA ALA A 84 9.58 5.04 -20.05
C ALA A 84 9.03 3.62 -20.06
N VAL A 85 9.94 2.63 -20.10
CA VAL A 85 9.66 1.21 -19.90
C VAL A 85 10.47 0.73 -18.70
N PHE A 86 9.79 0.24 -17.67
CA PHE A 86 10.41 -0.45 -16.57
C PHE A 86 10.42 -1.94 -16.88
N VAL A 87 11.60 -2.48 -17.14
CA VAL A 87 11.81 -3.92 -17.35
C VAL A 87 12.02 -4.57 -15.98
N VAL A 88 11.00 -5.28 -15.50
CA VAL A 88 11.03 -5.98 -14.21
C VAL A 88 11.45 -7.43 -14.46
N SER A 89 12.72 -7.77 -14.14
CA SER A 89 13.23 -9.12 -14.35
C SER A 89 12.92 -10.03 -13.15
N GLY A 90 12.25 -11.16 -13.45
CA GLY A 90 11.83 -12.17 -12.47
C GLY A 90 12.91 -13.23 -12.18
N CYS A 91 12.47 -14.37 -11.61
CA CYS A 91 13.40 -15.44 -11.19
C CYS A 91 14.16 -16.06 -12.36
N VAL A 92 13.45 -16.47 -13.40
CA VAL A 92 14.04 -17.25 -14.50
C VAL A 92 15.14 -16.50 -15.24
N PRO A 93 14.92 -15.28 -15.78
CA PRO A 93 15.97 -14.56 -16.48
C PRO A 93 17.20 -14.28 -15.59
N ASN A 94 17.00 -14.01 -14.31
CA ASN A 94 18.11 -13.82 -13.38
C ASN A 94 18.88 -15.12 -13.06
N MET A 95 18.23 -16.30 -13.11
CA MET A 95 18.86 -17.60 -12.89
C MET A 95 19.65 -18.10 -14.10
N ILE A 96 19.13 -17.86 -15.32
CA ILE A 96 19.82 -18.22 -16.56
C ILE A 96 20.90 -17.22 -16.97
N GLY A 97 20.95 -16.07 -16.31
CA GLY A 97 22.00 -15.07 -16.51
C GLY A 97 21.76 -14.13 -17.70
N ASP A 98 20.52 -13.85 -18.05
CA ASP A 98 20.19 -12.89 -19.10
C ASP A 98 20.79 -11.50 -18.77
N ASP A 99 21.55 -10.93 -19.71
CA ASP A 99 22.14 -9.60 -19.57
C ASP A 99 21.13 -8.50 -19.92
N VAL A 100 20.14 -8.31 -19.03
CA VAL A 100 19.10 -7.30 -19.22
C VAL A 100 19.72 -5.90 -19.35
N ASP A 101 20.69 -5.54 -18.52
CA ASP A 101 21.31 -4.21 -18.55
C ASP A 101 22.04 -3.96 -19.87
N GLY A 102 22.76 -4.94 -20.41
CA GLY A 102 23.41 -4.87 -21.72
C GLY A 102 22.41 -4.76 -22.87
N ILE A 103 21.27 -5.46 -22.76
CA ILE A 103 20.17 -5.33 -23.73
C ILE A 103 19.62 -3.91 -23.74
N LEU A 104 19.29 -3.37 -22.57
CA LEU A 104 18.73 -2.01 -22.45
C LEU A 104 19.70 -0.95 -22.95
N ALA A 105 20.99 -1.10 -22.64
CA ALA A 105 22.03 -0.15 -23.09
C ALA A 105 22.23 -0.15 -24.61
N THR A 106 21.89 -1.23 -25.31
CA THR A 106 22.05 -1.38 -26.76
C THR A 106 20.76 -1.26 -27.56
N THR A 107 19.62 -1.07 -26.88
CA THR A 107 18.31 -0.91 -27.52
C THR A 107 18.10 0.58 -27.83
N GLU A 108 17.89 0.89 -29.10
CA GLU A 108 17.54 2.23 -29.57
C GLU A 108 16.03 2.44 -29.49
N GLY A 109 15.61 3.67 -29.15
CA GLY A 109 14.20 4.06 -29.06
C GLY A 109 14.02 5.44 -28.44
N SER A 110 12.78 5.92 -28.41
CA SER A 110 12.42 7.21 -27.79
C SER A 110 12.10 7.07 -26.30
N GLN A 111 11.74 5.86 -25.86
CA GLN A 111 11.38 5.56 -24.48
C GLN A 111 12.63 5.38 -23.62
N LYS A 112 12.58 5.86 -22.38
CA LYS A 112 13.63 5.62 -21.40
C LYS A 112 13.50 4.22 -20.83
N LEU A 113 14.53 3.39 -20.99
CA LEU A 113 14.53 2.01 -20.51
C LEU A 113 15.19 1.94 -19.12
N LEU A 114 14.54 1.28 -18.18
CA LEU A 114 14.96 1.17 -16.78
C LEU A 114 14.83 -0.27 -16.32
N HIS A 115 15.91 -0.83 -15.77
CA HIS A 115 15.90 -2.19 -15.21
C HIS A 115 15.49 -2.18 -13.73
N VAL A 116 14.57 -3.08 -13.37
CA VAL A 116 14.18 -3.37 -12.00
C VAL A 116 14.41 -4.85 -11.73
N LYS A 117 15.54 -5.15 -11.11
CA LYS A 117 15.93 -6.53 -10.79
C LYS A 117 15.18 -7.01 -9.55
N ALA A 118 14.15 -7.84 -9.75
CA ALA A 118 13.24 -8.27 -8.69
C ALA A 118 12.98 -9.80 -8.67
N PRO A 119 14.02 -10.66 -8.61
CA PRO A 119 13.80 -12.10 -8.55
C PRO A 119 13.22 -12.51 -7.18
N GLY A 120 12.15 -13.30 -7.21
CA GLY A 120 11.43 -13.70 -6.00
C GLY A 120 12.20 -14.59 -5.04
N TYR A 121 13.29 -15.23 -5.48
CA TYR A 121 14.17 -15.98 -4.60
C TYR A 121 15.15 -15.10 -3.78
N ALA A 122 15.34 -13.84 -4.20
CA ALA A 122 16.27 -12.92 -3.56
C ALA A 122 15.58 -11.92 -2.62
N GLY A 123 14.25 -11.89 -2.60
CA GLY A 123 13.53 -10.97 -1.73
C GLY A 123 12.02 -11.18 -1.70
N ASN A 124 11.40 -10.54 -0.72
CA ASN A 124 9.95 -10.49 -0.53
C ASN A 124 9.32 -9.27 -1.24
N ILE A 125 8.02 -9.08 -1.07
CA ILE A 125 7.27 -7.97 -1.68
C ILE A 125 7.86 -6.60 -1.30
N ASP A 126 8.29 -6.41 -0.06
CA ASP A 126 8.85 -5.15 0.43
C ASP A 126 10.14 -4.78 -0.27
N SER A 127 11.03 -5.77 -0.45
CA SER A 127 12.29 -5.56 -1.17
C SER A 127 12.06 -5.20 -2.63
N GLY A 128 10.99 -5.73 -3.24
CA GLY A 128 10.58 -5.38 -4.58
C GLY A 128 10.11 -3.94 -4.71
N VAL A 129 9.31 -3.46 -3.76
CA VAL A 129 8.87 -2.06 -3.69
C VAL A 129 10.08 -1.12 -3.61
N GLU A 130 11.00 -1.38 -2.67
CA GLU A 130 12.18 -0.53 -2.49
C GLU A 130 13.11 -0.54 -3.70
N THR A 131 13.28 -1.70 -4.35
CA THR A 131 14.06 -1.80 -5.59
C THR A 131 13.44 -0.99 -6.71
N ALA A 132 12.12 -1.04 -6.88
CA ALA A 132 11.39 -0.27 -7.88
C ALA A 132 11.50 1.25 -7.62
N TYR A 133 11.37 1.67 -6.37
CA TYR A 133 11.53 3.07 -6.01
C TYR A 133 12.96 3.58 -6.27
N LEU A 134 13.99 2.79 -5.96
CA LEU A 134 15.37 3.14 -6.29
C LEU A 134 15.62 3.26 -7.80
N ALA A 135 14.93 2.46 -8.61
CA ALA A 135 15.01 2.55 -10.07
C ALA A 135 14.48 3.88 -10.64
N LEU A 136 13.79 4.70 -9.84
CA LEU A 136 13.36 6.05 -10.23
C LEU A 136 14.48 7.08 -10.19
N LEU A 137 15.58 6.83 -9.48
CA LEU A 137 16.69 7.79 -9.32
C LEU A 137 17.22 8.40 -10.63
N PRO A 138 17.41 7.63 -11.74
CA PRO A 138 17.88 8.18 -13.01
C PRO A 138 16.88 9.11 -13.70
N LEU A 139 15.63 9.15 -13.25
CA LEU A 139 14.58 10.03 -13.77
C LEU A 139 14.59 11.40 -13.09
N LEU A 140 15.12 11.51 -11.88
CA LEU A 140 15.13 12.74 -11.08
C LEU A 140 16.00 13.81 -11.74
N ARG A 141 15.51 15.04 -11.73
CA ARG A 141 16.24 16.21 -12.25
C ARG A 141 16.57 17.16 -11.11
N ALA A 142 17.83 17.56 -11.04
CA ALA A 142 18.23 18.57 -10.06
C ALA A 142 17.38 19.84 -10.23
N ALA A 143 16.89 20.37 -9.11
CA ALA A 143 16.09 21.57 -9.07
C ALA A 143 17.02 22.79 -8.82
N GLU A 144 16.81 23.87 -9.55
CA GLU A 144 17.51 25.14 -9.29
C GLU A 144 17.08 25.76 -7.95
N LYS A 145 15.80 25.57 -7.59
CA LYS A 145 15.20 26.08 -6.36
C LYS A 145 14.17 25.09 -5.81
N LYS A 146 14.14 24.95 -4.50
CA LYS A 146 13.09 24.24 -3.78
C LYS A 146 11.80 25.06 -3.77
N GLU A 147 10.66 24.41 -3.92
CA GLU A 147 9.34 25.00 -3.75
C GLU A 147 8.93 24.84 -2.29
N ALA A 148 8.75 25.96 -1.59
CA ALA A 148 8.36 25.95 -0.17
C ALA A 148 6.97 25.32 0.04
N ALA A 149 6.78 24.73 1.22
CA ALA A 149 5.53 24.07 1.59
C ALA A 149 5.08 22.99 0.59
N THR A 150 6.02 22.23 0.02
CA THR A 150 5.74 21.12 -0.89
C THR A 150 6.30 19.81 -0.40
N ILE A 151 5.56 18.73 -0.62
CA ILE A 151 5.93 17.40 -0.17
C ILE A 151 5.84 16.36 -1.30
N ASN A 152 6.71 15.33 -1.23
CA ASN A 152 6.50 14.08 -1.94
C ASN A 152 5.98 13.03 -0.95
N ILE A 153 5.16 12.11 -1.42
CA ILE A 153 4.56 11.02 -0.64
C ILE A 153 4.98 9.68 -1.21
N PHE A 154 5.55 8.82 -0.37
CA PHE A 154 5.92 7.44 -0.67
C PHE A 154 5.17 6.48 0.25
N GLY A 155 4.86 5.27 -0.24
CA GLY A 155 4.28 4.21 0.55
C GLY A 155 2.76 4.10 0.52
N ILE A 156 2.07 4.97 -0.22
CA ILE A 156 0.68 4.71 -0.62
C ILE A 156 0.75 3.99 -1.97
N MET A 157 0.08 2.85 -2.08
CA MET A 157 0.04 2.08 -3.32
C MET A 157 -1.31 2.25 -4.02
N ASN A 158 -1.31 2.29 -5.36
CA ASN A 158 -2.54 2.52 -6.12
C ASN A 158 -3.55 1.36 -6.04
N ASP A 159 -3.11 0.20 -5.57
CA ASP A 159 -3.92 -1.01 -5.39
C ASP A 159 -4.31 -1.30 -3.93
N ASP A 160 -3.99 -0.38 -3.00
CA ASP A 160 -4.53 -0.42 -1.65
C ASP A 160 -6.02 -0.05 -1.64
N PRO A 161 -6.83 -0.66 -0.75
CA PRO A 161 -8.20 -0.25 -0.56
C PRO A 161 -8.30 1.25 -0.25
N TYR A 162 -9.14 1.97 -0.99
CA TYR A 162 -9.39 3.41 -0.83
C TYR A 162 -8.18 4.35 -1.04
N ALA A 163 -7.07 3.89 -1.62
CA ALA A 163 -5.84 4.68 -1.78
C ALA A 163 -6.05 6.05 -2.46
N ASP A 164 -6.89 6.09 -3.51
CA ASP A 164 -7.18 7.35 -4.21
C ASP A 164 -7.94 8.33 -3.30
N ASN A 165 -8.90 7.80 -2.52
CA ASN A 165 -9.70 8.59 -1.59
C ASN A 165 -8.87 9.05 -0.39
N ASP A 166 -7.91 8.23 0.06
CA ASP A 166 -6.98 8.62 1.11
C ASP A 166 -6.08 9.76 0.66
N LEU A 167 -5.60 9.74 -0.59
CA LEU A 167 -4.84 10.86 -1.15
C LEU A 167 -5.69 12.13 -1.24
N GLU A 168 -6.94 12.03 -1.68
CA GLU A 168 -7.85 13.17 -1.74
C GLU A 168 -8.20 13.71 -0.33
N GLU A 169 -8.34 12.83 0.66
CA GLU A 169 -8.56 13.24 2.04
C GLU A 169 -7.32 13.95 2.62
N LEU A 170 -6.11 13.42 2.35
CA LEU A 170 -4.87 14.13 2.69
C LEU A 170 -4.81 15.52 2.08
N LYS A 171 -5.13 15.68 0.79
CA LYS A 171 -5.20 16.99 0.12
C LYS A 171 -6.14 17.96 0.82
N LYS A 172 -7.29 17.50 1.33
CA LYS A 172 -8.23 18.33 2.09
C LYS A 172 -7.63 18.82 3.40
N PHE A 173 -6.98 17.95 4.18
CA PHE A 173 -6.32 18.33 5.42
C PHE A 173 -5.12 19.26 5.20
N LEU A 174 -4.37 19.07 4.13
CA LEU A 174 -3.25 19.94 3.78
C LEU A 174 -3.73 21.32 3.27
N GLY A 175 -4.93 21.37 2.67
CA GLY A 175 -5.56 22.58 2.18
C GLY A 175 -4.66 23.37 1.22
N SER A 176 -4.61 24.69 1.44
CA SER A 176 -3.70 25.59 0.72
C SER A 176 -2.31 25.74 1.39
N LYS A 177 -2.14 25.14 2.58
CA LYS A 177 -0.92 25.30 3.39
C LYS A 177 0.24 24.47 2.86
N VAL A 178 -0.04 23.25 2.33
CA VAL A 178 0.97 22.33 1.80
C VAL A 178 0.50 21.71 0.50
N LYS A 179 1.34 21.78 -0.52
CA LYS A 179 1.09 21.18 -1.84
C LYS A 179 1.78 19.83 -1.94
N ILE A 180 1.07 18.81 -2.42
CA ILE A 180 1.67 17.55 -2.82
C ILE A 180 2.31 17.76 -4.20
N ASN A 181 3.64 17.65 -4.26
CA ASN A 181 4.42 17.75 -5.48
C ASN A 181 4.37 16.44 -6.29
N CYS A 182 4.58 15.30 -5.60
CA CYS A 182 4.47 13.97 -6.19
C CYS A 182 3.96 12.96 -5.17
N ALA A 183 2.94 12.18 -5.52
CA ALA A 183 2.54 10.98 -4.80
C ALA A 183 2.70 9.77 -5.72
N LEU A 184 3.57 8.81 -5.37
CA LEU A 184 3.95 7.72 -6.29
C LEU A 184 2.79 6.80 -6.69
N GLN A 185 1.68 6.82 -5.95
CA GLN A 185 0.48 6.05 -6.29
C GLN A 185 -0.29 6.61 -7.51
N ASP A 186 -0.10 7.90 -7.83
CA ASP A 186 -0.84 8.59 -8.90
C ASP A 186 0.00 9.73 -9.47
N CYS A 187 1.00 9.41 -10.29
CA CYS A 187 1.96 10.38 -10.82
C CYS A 187 2.30 10.13 -12.29
N SER A 188 2.98 11.09 -12.89
CA SER A 188 3.61 10.99 -14.20
C SER A 188 5.15 10.98 -14.09
N LEU A 189 5.84 10.62 -15.17
CA LEU A 189 7.31 10.73 -15.26
C LEU A 189 7.78 12.19 -15.07
N ARG A 190 6.95 13.16 -15.42
CA ARG A 190 7.22 14.58 -15.17
C ARG A 190 7.20 14.90 -13.67
N ASP A 191 6.21 14.38 -12.95
CA ASP A 191 6.09 14.57 -11.49
C ASP A 191 7.27 13.91 -10.77
N ILE A 192 7.67 12.71 -11.21
CA ILE A 192 8.86 12.02 -10.70
C ILE A 192 10.11 12.85 -10.97
N ALA A 193 10.29 13.37 -12.19
CA ALA A 193 11.44 14.22 -12.52
C ALA A 193 11.49 15.49 -11.65
N ALA A 194 10.35 16.00 -11.22
CA ALA A 194 10.23 17.19 -10.38
C ALA A 194 10.34 16.89 -8.87
N MET A 195 10.42 15.63 -8.43
CA MET A 195 10.51 15.30 -7.00
C MET A 195 11.60 16.08 -6.23
N PRO A 196 12.80 16.34 -6.80
CA PRO A 196 13.81 17.14 -6.12
C PRO A 196 13.44 18.62 -5.86
N GLN A 197 12.33 19.12 -6.42
CA GLN A 197 11.83 20.47 -6.15
C GLN A 197 11.11 20.56 -4.79
N ALA A 198 10.63 19.45 -4.25
CA ALA A 198 9.92 19.42 -2.98
C ALA A 198 10.83 19.82 -1.80
N GLU A 199 10.19 20.38 -0.77
CA GLU A 199 10.86 20.74 0.48
C GLU A 199 11.08 19.51 1.37
N LEU A 200 10.17 18.52 1.33
CA LEU A 200 10.19 17.37 2.23
C LEU A 200 9.66 16.09 1.54
N ASN A 201 10.23 14.94 1.89
CA ASN A 201 9.69 13.63 1.54
C ASN A 201 8.99 13.00 2.74
N ILE A 202 7.82 12.42 2.52
CA ILE A 202 7.05 11.65 3.51
C ILE A 202 7.12 10.16 3.16
N CYS A 203 7.55 9.33 4.11
CA CYS A 203 7.62 7.89 3.94
C CYS A 203 6.59 7.19 4.85
N PHE A 204 5.56 6.58 4.26
CA PHE A 204 4.62 5.68 4.94
C PHE A 204 5.11 4.23 4.78
N GLY A 205 6.03 3.80 5.65
CA GLY A 205 6.59 2.45 5.64
C GLY A 205 7.53 2.11 4.47
N TYR A 206 7.34 2.69 3.28
CA TYR A 206 8.16 2.48 2.09
C TYR A 206 8.85 3.77 1.62
N GLY A 207 9.88 3.60 0.79
CA GLY A 207 10.58 4.69 0.12
C GLY A 207 11.71 5.33 0.91
N GLU A 208 12.06 4.83 2.10
CA GLU A 208 13.19 5.38 2.88
C GLU A 208 14.53 5.29 2.12
N PRO A 209 14.89 4.19 1.42
CA PRO A 209 16.11 4.13 0.63
C PRO A 209 16.17 5.19 -0.48
N LEU A 210 15.05 5.42 -1.20
CA LEU A 210 14.96 6.48 -2.20
C LEU A 210 15.08 7.87 -1.53
N ALA A 211 14.37 8.10 -0.43
CA ALA A 211 14.40 9.37 0.30
C ALA A 211 15.81 9.71 0.80
N LYS A 212 16.58 8.74 1.30
CA LYS A 212 18.00 8.90 1.68
C LYS A 212 18.86 9.34 0.50
N GLN A 213 18.72 8.67 -0.64
CA GLN A 213 19.43 9.05 -1.86
C GLN A 213 19.03 10.45 -2.35
N MET A 214 17.75 10.84 -2.20
CA MET A 214 17.29 12.17 -2.54
C MET A 214 17.85 13.23 -1.57
N GLN A 215 17.97 12.91 -0.30
CA GLN A 215 18.60 13.80 0.68
C GLN A 215 20.09 13.99 0.37
N GLU A 216 20.82 12.92 0.08
CA GLU A 216 22.26 12.97 -0.23
C GLU A 216 22.56 13.73 -1.55
N LYS A 217 21.77 13.44 -2.61
CA LYS A 217 22.04 13.98 -3.96
C LYS A 217 21.41 15.35 -4.21
N PHE A 218 20.23 15.59 -3.65
CA PHE A 218 19.43 16.77 -3.97
C PHE A 218 19.09 17.62 -2.73
N GLY A 219 19.52 17.19 -1.53
CA GLY A 219 19.26 17.91 -0.27
C GLY A 219 17.77 17.98 0.08
N VAL A 220 16.93 17.01 -0.32
CA VAL A 220 15.52 16.90 0.11
C VAL A 220 15.44 16.05 1.36
N PRO A 221 15.17 16.63 2.54
CA PRO A 221 15.03 15.86 3.77
C PRO A 221 13.81 14.95 3.73
N TYR A 222 13.72 14.01 4.67
CA TYR A 222 12.56 13.14 4.80
C TYR A 222 12.16 12.89 6.24
N ILE A 223 10.89 12.58 6.44
CA ILE A 223 10.37 12.05 7.70
C ILE A 223 9.63 10.73 7.48
N LYS A 224 9.65 9.87 8.49
CA LYS A 224 8.88 8.64 8.52
C LYS A 224 7.64 8.86 9.36
N CYS A 225 6.48 8.61 8.76
CA CYS A 225 5.19 8.74 9.41
C CYS A 225 4.47 7.39 9.41
N ALA A 226 3.70 7.12 10.44
CA ALA A 226 2.70 6.06 10.38
C ALA A 226 1.56 6.51 9.44
N TYR A 227 0.93 5.55 8.74
CA TYR A 227 -0.26 5.83 7.95
C TYR A 227 -1.35 6.42 8.84
N PRO A 228 -1.98 7.56 8.47
CA PRO A 228 -2.76 8.38 9.40
C PRO A 228 -4.19 7.85 9.64
N TYR A 229 -4.31 6.59 10.09
CA TYR A 229 -5.57 6.00 10.47
C TYR A 229 -6.21 6.72 11.64
N GLY A 230 -7.51 6.93 11.56
CA GLY A 230 -8.28 7.53 12.64
C GLY A 230 -7.96 9.01 12.90
N VAL A 231 -8.55 9.55 13.95
CA VAL A 231 -8.35 10.94 14.37
C VAL A 231 -6.96 11.13 14.97
N ALA A 232 -6.58 10.28 15.91
CA ALA A 232 -5.28 10.39 16.58
C ALA A 232 -4.10 10.22 15.60
N GLY A 233 -4.21 9.29 14.64
CA GLY A 233 -3.21 9.10 13.59
C GLY A 233 -3.06 10.33 12.70
N MET A 234 -4.16 10.94 12.28
CA MET A 234 -4.15 12.17 11.48
C MET A 234 -3.59 13.36 12.26
N GLN A 235 -3.98 13.53 13.52
CA GLN A 235 -3.41 14.58 14.38
C GLN A 235 -1.89 14.44 14.53
N LYS A 236 -1.40 13.20 14.75
CA LYS A 236 0.02 12.92 14.86
C LYS A 236 0.76 13.25 13.56
N PHE A 237 0.21 12.88 12.42
CA PHE A 237 0.75 13.20 11.11
C PHE A 237 0.85 14.72 10.89
N LEU A 238 -0.23 15.48 11.14
CA LEU A 238 -0.24 16.95 10.96
C LEU A 238 0.75 17.65 11.90
N ARG A 239 0.90 17.20 13.14
CA ARG A 239 1.91 17.75 14.07
C ARG A 239 3.33 17.49 13.56
N GLN A 240 3.66 16.26 13.16
CA GLN A 240 4.98 15.93 12.58
C GLN A 240 5.29 16.75 11.33
N LEU A 241 4.30 16.91 10.45
CA LEU A 241 4.43 17.72 9.24
C LEU A 241 4.61 19.20 9.56
N GLY A 242 3.82 19.73 10.51
CA GLY A 242 3.92 21.12 10.98
C GLY A 242 5.28 21.45 11.59
N GLU A 243 5.83 20.54 12.39
CA GLU A 243 7.19 20.69 12.95
C GLU A 243 8.26 20.68 11.84
N ALA A 244 8.15 19.77 10.88
CA ALA A 244 9.13 19.61 9.80
C ALA A 244 9.15 20.81 8.84
N LEU A 245 7.98 21.33 8.46
CA LEU A 245 7.82 22.45 7.52
C LEU A 245 7.66 23.81 8.21
N LYS A 246 7.55 23.85 9.55
CA LYS A 246 7.25 25.06 10.36
C LYS A 246 5.92 25.71 9.95
N ILE A 247 4.90 24.89 9.74
CA ILE A 247 3.55 25.30 9.37
C ILE A 247 2.59 25.01 10.52
N ASP A 248 1.72 25.99 10.80
CA ASP A 248 0.67 25.84 11.81
C ASP A 248 -0.56 25.14 11.25
N PHE A 249 -0.96 24.03 11.88
CA PHE A 249 -2.15 23.23 11.59
C PHE A 249 -3.19 23.30 12.73
N SER A 250 -3.18 24.34 13.56
CA SER A 250 -4.08 24.45 14.73
C SER A 250 -5.56 24.38 14.36
N ASP A 251 -5.95 25.00 13.23
CA ASP A 251 -7.33 24.97 12.75
C ASP A 251 -7.76 23.56 12.32
N GLU A 252 -6.93 22.87 11.53
CA GLU A 252 -7.18 21.51 11.08
C GLU A 252 -7.22 20.50 12.25
N LEU A 253 -6.39 20.73 13.27
CA LEU A 253 -6.41 19.93 14.49
C LEU A 253 -7.70 20.16 15.30
N ALA A 254 -8.18 21.40 15.39
CA ALA A 254 -9.46 21.72 16.05
C ALA A 254 -10.65 21.09 15.31
N ASP A 255 -10.64 21.13 13.98
CA ASP A 255 -11.68 20.50 13.14
C ASP A 255 -11.70 18.97 13.33
N LEU A 256 -10.53 18.34 13.47
CA LEU A 256 -10.42 16.91 13.78
C LEU A 256 -10.95 16.58 15.17
N GLU A 257 -10.71 17.41 16.17
CA GLU A 257 -11.25 17.24 17.53
C GLU A 257 -12.78 17.33 17.53
N ALA A 258 -13.34 18.32 16.87
CA ALA A 258 -14.79 18.45 16.72
C ALA A 258 -15.41 17.28 15.97
N ALA A 259 -14.72 16.74 14.94
CA ALA A 259 -15.17 15.54 14.23
C ALA A 259 -15.11 14.29 15.10
N ALA A 260 -14.09 14.18 15.97
CA ALA A 260 -13.95 13.09 16.93
C ALA A 260 -15.08 13.09 17.97
N GLU A 261 -15.38 14.26 18.57
CA GLU A 261 -16.48 14.39 19.52
C GLU A 261 -17.82 13.94 18.91
N LYS A 262 -18.09 14.36 17.67
CA LYS A 262 -19.30 13.95 16.94
C LYS A 262 -19.32 12.45 16.66
N LEU A 263 -18.17 11.85 16.30
CA LEU A 263 -18.05 10.40 16.07
C LEU A 263 -18.29 9.62 17.36
N VAL A 264 -17.64 10.02 18.46
CA VAL A 264 -17.81 9.39 19.78
C VAL A 264 -19.27 9.46 20.22
N TYR A 265 -19.92 10.63 20.11
CA TYR A 265 -21.33 10.78 20.46
C TYR A 265 -22.25 9.82 19.69
N ARG A 266 -21.95 9.56 18.41
CA ARG A 266 -22.77 8.68 17.55
C ARG A 266 -22.47 7.19 17.74
N SER A 267 -21.30 6.82 18.25
CA SER A 267 -20.83 5.45 18.33
C SER A 267 -20.50 5.00 19.76
N ALA A 268 -20.82 5.79 20.78
CA ALA A 268 -20.43 5.55 22.17
C ALA A 268 -20.83 4.17 22.65
N ASP A 269 -22.07 3.75 22.40
CA ASP A 269 -22.61 2.45 22.85
C ASP A 269 -21.87 1.26 22.23
N TYR A 270 -21.34 1.43 21.03
CA TYR A 270 -20.54 0.41 20.35
C TYR A 270 -19.07 0.44 20.78
N LEU A 271 -18.49 1.63 20.96
CA LEU A 271 -17.08 1.80 21.33
C LEU A 271 -16.76 1.20 22.71
N VAL A 272 -17.65 1.36 23.68
CA VAL A 272 -17.50 0.76 25.02
C VAL A 272 -17.34 -0.76 24.91
N ASN A 273 -18.02 -1.40 23.98
CA ASN A 273 -17.99 -2.83 23.77
C ASN A 273 -16.78 -3.34 22.99
N LEU A 274 -16.05 -2.45 22.31
CA LEU A 274 -14.78 -2.79 21.67
C LEU A 274 -13.61 -2.80 22.65
N TYR A 275 -13.74 -2.11 23.80
CA TYR A 275 -12.66 -1.95 24.76
C TYR A 275 -12.09 -3.29 25.24
N GLN A 276 -10.76 -3.44 25.16
CA GLN A 276 -10.01 -4.65 25.53
C GLN A 276 -10.34 -5.93 24.74
N LEU A 277 -11.20 -5.86 23.71
CA LEU A 277 -11.41 -7.02 22.84
C LEU A 277 -10.14 -7.32 22.02
N PRO A 278 -9.79 -8.61 21.86
CA PRO A 278 -8.57 -8.98 21.13
C PRO A 278 -8.73 -8.87 19.62
N VAL A 279 -7.86 -8.10 18.97
CA VAL A 279 -7.79 -7.98 17.52
C VAL A 279 -6.45 -8.49 16.98
N ALA A 280 -6.49 -9.09 15.79
CA ALA A 280 -5.30 -9.52 15.07
C ALA A 280 -5.14 -8.73 13.78
N LEU A 281 -3.95 -8.20 13.58
CA LEU A 281 -3.55 -7.42 12.40
C LEU A 281 -2.53 -8.21 11.60
N ALA A 282 -2.72 -8.29 10.28
CA ALA A 282 -1.74 -8.81 9.35
C ALA A 282 -1.78 -7.99 8.06
N THR A 283 -0.90 -7.02 7.96
CA THR A 283 -0.82 -6.03 6.87
C THR A 283 0.62 -5.81 6.46
N ASP A 284 0.84 -5.08 5.38
CA ASP A 284 2.18 -4.65 5.02
C ASP A 284 2.70 -3.53 5.96
N LYS A 285 3.99 -3.26 5.88
CA LYS A 285 4.66 -2.30 6.79
C LYS A 285 4.17 -0.85 6.65
N ALA A 286 3.53 -0.48 5.53
CA ALA A 286 2.98 0.85 5.37
C ALA A 286 1.80 1.09 6.33
N HIS A 287 0.97 0.08 6.48
CA HIS A 287 -0.30 0.16 7.22
C HIS A 287 -0.19 -0.29 8.68
N LEU A 288 0.74 -1.22 8.99
CA LEU A 288 0.78 -1.93 10.27
C LEU A 288 0.86 -1.00 11.49
N ALA A 289 1.80 -0.06 11.48
CA ALA A 289 2.00 0.83 12.63
C ALA A 289 0.81 1.77 12.86
N GLY A 290 0.21 2.28 11.79
CA GLY A 290 -0.98 3.15 11.86
C GLY A 290 -2.19 2.40 12.40
N LEU A 291 -2.43 1.17 11.92
CA LEU A 291 -3.54 0.34 12.41
C LEU A 291 -3.33 -0.10 13.87
N GLN A 292 -2.10 -0.45 14.28
CA GLN A 292 -1.80 -0.74 15.68
C GLN A 292 -2.18 0.43 16.59
N SER A 293 -1.77 1.66 16.23
CA SER A 293 -2.12 2.86 16.99
C SER A 293 -3.64 3.08 17.01
N PHE A 294 -4.30 2.98 15.86
CA PHE A 294 -5.76 3.14 15.77
C PHE A 294 -6.52 2.15 16.66
N PHE A 295 -6.23 0.85 16.55
CA PHE A 295 -6.93 -0.16 17.35
C PHE A 295 -6.59 -0.07 18.84
N ALA A 296 -5.32 0.14 19.20
CA ALA A 296 -4.90 0.13 20.60
C ALA A 296 -5.17 1.46 21.32
N GLU A 297 -4.85 2.59 20.69
CA GLU A 297 -4.87 3.90 21.35
C GLU A 297 -6.22 4.61 21.17
N GLU A 298 -6.85 4.50 19.98
CA GLU A 298 -8.12 5.19 19.69
C GLU A 298 -9.34 4.35 20.04
N LEU A 299 -9.36 3.03 19.70
CA LEU A 299 -10.47 2.14 20.02
C LEU A 299 -10.31 1.40 21.36
N GLY A 300 -9.14 1.45 22.00
CA GLY A 300 -8.85 0.75 23.24
C GLY A 300 -8.89 -0.77 23.14
N MET A 301 -8.79 -1.32 21.93
CA MET A 301 -8.75 -2.77 21.69
C MET A 301 -7.37 -3.34 22.04
N ARG A 302 -7.31 -4.61 22.35
CA ARG A 302 -6.07 -5.31 22.63
C ARG A 302 -5.52 -5.95 21.36
N VAL A 303 -4.51 -5.36 20.77
CA VAL A 303 -3.80 -5.92 19.62
C VAL A 303 -2.98 -7.12 20.08
N VAL A 304 -3.45 -8.34 19.78
CA VAL A 304 -2.83 -9.59 20.22
C VAL A 304 -1.91 -10.22 19.17
N ILE A 305 -2.07 -9.84 17.91
CA ILE A 305 -1.23 -10.21 16.77
C ILE A 305 -1.06 -8.95 15.93
N ALA A 306 0.17 -8.63 15.57
CA ALA A 306 0.49 -7.52 14.67
C ALA A 306 1.72 -7.92 13.83
N GLU A 307 1.47 -8.38 12.62
CA GLU A 307 2.50 -9.00 11.78
C GLU A 307 2.57 -8.36 10.39
N ASP A 308 3.80 -8.14 9.95
CA ASP A 308 4.08 -7.79 8.58
C ASP A 308 3.89 -9.01 7.68
N THR A 309 2.99 -8.87 6.70
CA THR A 309 2.65 -9.97 5.78
C THR A 309 3.80 -10.37 4.87
N ALA A 310 4.80 -9.52 4.69
CA ALA A 310 5.98 -9.85 3.89
C ALA A 310 6.81 -11.01 4.48
N GLU A 311 6.76 -11.20 5.80
CA GLU A 311 7.55 -12.21 6.52
C GLU A 311 6.71 -13.26 7.24
N PHE A 312 5.40 -13.09 7.28
CA PHE A 312 4.49 -13.93 8.03
C PHE A 312 3.73 -14.92 7.13
N SER A 313 3.39 -16.10 7.65
CA SER A 313 2.67 -17.12 6.89
C SER A 313 1.26 -17.35 7.44
N LEU A 314 0.35 -17.85 6.58
CA LEU A 314 -1.00 -18.24 6.99
C LEU A 314 -0.99 -19.29 8.10
N ASP A 315 -0.06 -20.24 8.10
CA ASP A 315 0.03 -21.27 9.13
C ASP A 315 0.38 -20.65 10.49
N LYS A 316 1.38 -19.75 10.52
CA LYS A 316 1.75 -19.00 11.74
C LYS A 316 0.60 -18.12 12.22
N MET A 317 -0.12 -17.48 11.30
CA MET A 317 -1.30 -16.68 11.65
C MET A 317 -2.40 -17.56 12.25
N ALA A 318 -2.64 -18.76 11.72
CA ALA A 318 -3.60 -19.70 12.25
C ALA A 318 -3.20 -20.21 13.65
N GLU A 319 -1.94 -20.55 13.87
CA GLU A 319 -1.42 -20.95 15.19
C GLU A 319 -1.56 -19.82 16.21
N ALA A 320 -1.20 -18.58 15.83
CA ALA A 320 -1.33 -17.42 16.69
C ALA A 320 -2.82 -17.11 17.00
N ALA A 321 -3.69 -17.21 15.99
CA ALA A 321 -5.13 -17.01 16.17
C ALA A 321 -5.75 -18.08 17.11
N ALA A 322 -5.33 -19.35 16.99
CA ALA A 322 -5.77 -20.42 17.90
C ALA A 322 -5.37 -20.14 19.36
N LYS A 323 -4.16 -19.59 19.56
CA LYS A 323 -3.61 -19.24 20.87
C LYS A 323 -4.29 -18.02 21.49
N HIS A 324 -4.41 -16.94 20.72
CA HIS A 324 -4.80 -15.62 21.21
C HIS A 324 -6.30 -15.34 21.07
N LYS A 325 -7.02 -16.16 20.28
CA LYS A 325 -8.46 -16.09 20.05
C LYS A 325 -8.96 -14.67 19.74
N PRO A 326 -8.46 -14.03 18.68
CA PRO A 326 -8.95 -12.71 18.30
C PRO A 326 -10.43 -12.80 17.91
N VAL A 327 -11.18 -11.73 18.21
CA VAL A 327 -12.59 -11.60 17.80
C VAL A 327 -12.77 -10.84 16.49
N LEU A 328 -11.67 -10.30 15.96
CA LEU A 328 -11.62 -9.53 14.73
C LEU A 328 -10.28 -9.79 14.05
N LEU A 329 -10.30 -9.99 12.73
CA LEU A 329 -9.12 -9.96 11.88
C LEU A 329 -9.14 -8.69 11.04
N CYS A 330 -7.98 -8.07 10.86
CA CYS A 330 -7.81 -6.90 10.00
C CYS A 330 -6.60 -7.13 9.09
N GLY A 331 -6.79 -6.98 7.78
CA GLY A 331 -5.73 -7.23 6.81
C GLY A 331 -6.24 -7.45 5.39
N SER A 332 -5.63 -8.38 4.67
CA SER A 332 -5.92 -8.70 3.27
C SER A 332 -7.01 -9.76 3.10
N SER A 333 -7.47 -9.94 1.85
CA SER A 333 -8.41 -11.02 1.48
C SER A 333 -7.85 -12.44 1.71
N PHE A 334 -6.53 -12.61 1.85
CA PHE A 334 -5.93 -13.90 2.19
C PHE A 334 -6.34 -14.42 3.58
N LEU A 335 -6.78 -13.53 4.46
CA LEU A 335 -7.28 -13.91 5.80
C LEU A 335 -8.71 -14.43 5.79
N LYS A 336 -9.43 -14.37 4.64
CA LYS A 336 -10.84 -14.75 4.56
C LYS A 336 -11.11 -16.16 5.08
N ASN A 337 -10.36 -17.16 4.61
CA ASN A 337 -10.57 -18.54 5.04
C ASN A 337 -10.32 -18.72 6.54
N LEU A 338 -9.37 -17.97 7.10
CA LEU A 338 -9.11 -17.98 8.53
C LEU A 338 -10.26 -17.34 9.32
N ALA A 339 -10.76 -16.19 8.84
CA ALA A 339 -11.90 -15.51 9.41
C ALA A 339 -13.17 -16.41 9.41
N ASP A 340 -13.43 -17.08 8.28
CA ASP A 340 -14.55 -18.02 8.16
C ASP A 340 -14.39 -19.23 9.11
N THR A 341 -13.16 -19.77 9.24
CA THR A 341 -12.88 -20.90 10.14
C THR A 341 -13.12 -20.55 11.61
N TYR A 342 -12.67 -19.37 12.03
CA TYR A 342 -12.86 -18.88 13.40
C TYR A 342 -14.20 -18.16 13.61
N GLN A 343 -14.97 -17.98 12.55
CA GLN A 343 -16.25 -17.25 12.56
C GLN A 343 -16.11 -15.84 13.15
N VAL A 344 -15.06 -15.13 12.71
CA VAL A 344 -14.76 -13.75 13.12
C VAL A 344 -14.91 -12.80 11.93
N PRO A 345 -15.31 -11.54 12.13
CA PRO A 345 -15.31 -10.55 11.06
C PRO A 345 -13.89 -10.31 10.54
N LEU A 346 -13.81 -9.99 9.24
CA LEU A 346 -12.59 -9.56 8.58
C LEU A 346 -12.77 -8.16 8.00
N VAL A 347 -11.98 -7.20 8.50
CA VAL A 347 -11.86 -5.86 7.91
C VAL A 347 -10.71 -5.87 6.91
N ARG A 348 -11.04 -5.54 5.66
CA ARG A 348 -10.07 -5.47 4.56
C ARG A 348 -9.53 -4.06 4.43
N CYS A 349 -8.32 -3.86 4.89
CA CYS A 349 -7.64 -2.56 4.93
C CYS A 349 -6.25 -2.57 4.28
N ALA A 350 -5.84 -3.71 3.71
CA ALA A 350 -4.54 -3.88 3.09
C ALA A 350 -4.60 -4.76 1.83
N TYR A 351 -3.59 -4.64 1.00
CA TYR A 351 -3.38 -5.46 -0.21
C TYR A 351 -3.09 -6.94 0.14
N PRO A 352 -3.62 -7.88 -0.65
CA PRO A 352 -4.62 -7.69 -1.70
C PRO A 352 -6.05 -7.72 -1.14
N ALA A 353 -6.94 -6.89 -1.72
CA ALA A 353 -8.36 -6.89 -1.43
C ALA A 353 -9.15 -7.19 -2.69
N PHE A 354 -9.29 -8.48 -3.04
CA PHE A 354 -9.91 -8.94 -4.29
C PHE A 354 -11.35 -9.46 -4.12
N ASP A 355 -11.83 -9.62 -2.90
CA ASP A 355 -13.17 -10.13 -2.56
C ASP A 355 -14.10 -9.06 -1.98
N GLN A 356 -13.70 -7.78 -2.04
CA GLN A 356 -14.49 -6.63 -1.62
C GLN A 356 -14.35 -5.51 -2.65
N LEU A 357 -15.47 -4.89 -3.02
CA LEU A 357 -15.50 -3.70 -3.86
C LEU A 357 -15.51 -2.44 -3.01
N CYS A 358 -14.78 -1.42 -3.43
CA CYS A 358 -14.68 -0.13 -2.75
C CYS A 358 -14.90 1.00 -3.77
N PHE A 359 -16.17 1.23 -4.16
CA PHE A 359 -16.56 2.25 -5.15
C PHE A 359 -16.98 3.59 -4.54
N THR A 360 -17.13 3.61 -3.22
CA THR A 360 -17.60 4.82 -2.54
C THR A 360 -16.46 5.79 -2.26
N ASP A 361 -16.78 7.06 -2.03
CA ASP A 361 -15.82 8.10 -1.63
C ASP A 361 -15.35 7.96 -0.16
N ASN A 362 -15.38 6.74 0.37
CA ASN A 362 -14.88 6.44 1.71
C ASN A 362 -13.35 6.46 1.72
N THR A 363 -12.80 6.80 2.86
CA THR A 363 -11.36 6.84 3.15
C THR A 363 -11.05 5.99 4.39
N LEU A 364 -9.81 5.55 4.55
CA LEU A 364 -9.35 4.86 5.76
C LEU A 364 -8.68 5.81 6.76
N ILE A 365 -8.45 7.07 6.41
CA ILE A 365 -7.71 8.03 7.22
C ILE A 365 -8.60 9.09 7.87
N GLY A 366 -8.11 9.73 8.93
CA GLY A 366 -8.82 10.77 9.66
C GLY A 366 -10.14 10.33 10.29
N ALA A 367 -11.00 11.26 10.65
CA ALA A 367 -12.27 10.98 11.31
C ALA A 367 -13.25 10.19 10.43
N ARG A 368 -13.26 10.42 9.12
CA ARG A 368 -14.08 9.66 8.16
C ARG A 368 -13.62 8.20 8.08
N GLY A 369 -12.30 7.99 8.09
CA GLY A 369 -11.71 6.64 8.12
C GLY A 369 -12.03 5.90 9.42
N ALA A 370 -11.95 6.58 10.57
CA ALA A 370 -12.39 6.02 11.85
C ALA A 370 -13.85 5.57 11.80
N ALA A 371 -14.74 6.42 11.27
CA ALA A 371 -16.17 6.09 11.14
C ALA A 371 -16.39 4.84 10.27
N LEU A 372 -15.72 4.77 9.11
CA LEU A 372 -15.81 3.61 8.21
C LEU A 372 -15.32 2.33 8.88
N LEU A 373 -14.16 2.38 9.55
CA LEU A 373 -13.59 1.21 10.21
C LEU A 373 -14.49 0.72 11.35
N ILE A 374 -15.01 1.63 12.18
CA ILE A 374 -15.97 1.28 13.25
C ILE A 374 -17.22 0.64 12.64
N GLU A 375 -17.78 1.22 11.57
CA GLU A 375 -18.94 0.66 10.88
C GLU A 375 -18.67 -0.75 10.34
N GLN A 376 -17.53 -0.99 9.70
CA GLN A 376 -17.16 -2.31 9.19
C GLN A 376 -16.99 -3.34 10.32
N ILE A 377 -16.40 -2.95 11.44
CA ILE A 377 -16.24 -3.82 12.62
C ILE A 377 -17.59 -4.20 13.18
N VAL A 378 -18.45 -3.22 13.45
CA VAL A 378 -19.77 -3.43 14.04
C VAL A 378 -20.67 -4.25 13.11
N ASN A 379 -20.76 -3.87 11.84
CA ASN A 379 -21.56 -4.60 10.85
C ASN A 379 -21.06 -6.04 10.65
N GLY A 380 -19.73 -6.24 10.65
CA GLY A 380 -19.14 -7.58 10.59
C GLY A 380 -19.53 -8.44 11.80
N ALA A 381 -19.52 -7.87 13.00
CA ALA A 381 -19.95 -8.55 14.23
C ALA A 381 -21.45 -8.89 14.19
N LEU A 382 -22.30 -7.96 13.75
CA LEU A 382 -23.75 -8.20 13.59
C LEU A 382 -24.06 -9.30 12.57
N GLN A 383 -23.32 -9.36 11.46
CA GLN A 383 -23.47 -10.43 10.46
C GLN A 383 -23.06 -11.81 10.99
N GLN A 384 -22.16 -11.88 11.95
CA GLN A 384 -21.71 -13.12 12.58
C GLN A 384 -22.58 -13.53 13.79
N GLN A 385 -23.54 -12.70 14.21
CA GLN A 385 -24.33 -12.89 15.44
C GLN A 385 -25.07 -14.23 15.53
N TYR A 386 -25.43 -14.85 14.41
CA TYR A 386 -26.16 -16.12 14.38
C TYR A 386 -25.26 -17.36 14.47
N LYS A 387 -23.94 -17.17 14.30
CA LYS A 387 -22.95 -18.24 14.39
C LYS A 387 -22.33 -18.21 15.78
N THR A 388 -23.12 -18.66 16.75
CA THR A 388 -22.80 -18.53 18.16
C THR A 388 -21.58 -19.30 18.59
N ASP A 389 -20.55 -18.58 18.90
CA ASP A 389 -19.42 -19.02 19.68
C ASP A 389 -19.28 -18.01 20.83
N GLY A 390 -19.07 -18.46 22.05
CA GLY A 390 -18.99 -17.61 23.27
C GLY A 390 -17.93 -16.52 23.24
N ARG A 391 -17.04 -16.52 22.19
CA ARG A 391 -16.03 -15.49 21.99
C ARG A 391 -16.60 -14.13 21.61
N TYR A 392 -17.83 -14.11 21.10
CA TYR A 392 -18.53 -12.87 20.71
C TYR A 392 -19.57 -12.42 21.70
N ALA A 393 -19.73 -13.14 22.81
CA ALA A 393 -20.82 -12.87 23.78
C ALA A 393 -20.83 -11.39 24.17
N GLY A 394 -19.68 -10.81 24.54
CA GLY A 394 -19.59 -9.40 24.94
C GLY A 394 -19.93 -8.41 23.83
N LEU A 395 -19.38 -8.58 22.62
CA LEU A 395 -19.67 -7.68 21.49
C LEU A 395 -21.10 -7.85 20.99
N ARG A 396 -21.62 -9.08 21.03
CA ARG A 396 -22.95 -9.45 20.57
C ARG A 396 -24.05 -9.02 21.53
N GLU A 397 -23.91 -9.33 22.83
CA GLU A 397 -24.90 -8.97 23.83
C GLU A 397 -25.16 -7.49 23.87
N SER A 398 -24.11 -6.68 23.86
CA SER A 398 -24.21 -5.23 23.89
C SER A 398 -24.72 -4.61 22.59
N ILE A 399 -24.47 -5.20 21.41
CA ILE A 399 -25.05 -4.72 20.14
C ILE A 399 -26.54 -5.10 20.04
N CYS A 400 -26.94 -6.25 20.59
CA CYS A 400 -28.33 -6.71 20.56
C CYS A 400 -29.21 -6.07 21.64
N GLU A 401 -28.68 -5.73 22.82
CA GLU A 401 -29.43 -5.08 23.89
C GLU A 401 -29.90 -3.67 23.53
N VAL A 402 -29.13 -2.92 22.74
CA VAL A 402 -29.49 -1.58 22.24
C VAL A 402 -30.72 -1.59 21.30
N ASN A 403 -31.09 -2.74 20.72
CA ASN A 403 -32.24 -2.85 19.82
C ASN A 403 -33.54 -3.30 20.52
N HIS A 404 -33.56 -3.44 21.85
CA HIS A 404 -34.71 -3.92 22.63
C HIS A 404 -35.21 -2.93 23.69
N GLU A 405 -34.60 -1.74 23.83
CA GLU A 405 -35.12 -0.61 24.57
C GLU A 405 -35.61 0.51 23.59
#